data_4229cc23b5f4a8146ef01e4ebe549998
#
_entry.id   4229cc23b5f4a8146ef01e4ebe549998
#
_cell.length_a   1.000
_cell.length_b   1.000
_cell.length_c   1.000
_cell.angle_alpha   90.00
_cell.angle_beta   90.00
_cell.angle_gamma   90.00
#
_symmetry.space_group_name_H-M   'P 1'
#
loop_
_entity.id
_entity.type
_entity.pdbx_description
1 polymer ?
#
loop_
_entity_poly.entity_id
_entity_poly.type
_entity_poly.pdbx_seq_one_letter_code
_entity_poly.pdbx_strand_id
1 'polypeptide(L)'
;IQNKSIVQAVFSISRMIGTILVVTAVLFILIAIPDYFVQKREFMESMKMTKFEVKQEYKEMEGDPEVKSRIRQRAMQMARQNIPKAVSESDVVITNPTHFAVSLKYDTESVPAPQVTAKGEDEIALMMRRIATENSVPIVENKPMARELYTRTEVGDIIPEDYFQIIAQIYAEVVKFAPKK
;
A
#
# COMPACT_ATOMS: atom_id res chain seq x y z
N ILE A 1 18.06 -92.66 -14.40
CA ILE A 1 16.97 -91.62 -14.54
C ILE A 1 16.42 -91.49 -13.12
N GLN A 2 16.83 -90.42 -12.40
CA GLN A 2 16.39 -90.09 -11.05
C GLN A 2 14.94 -89.69 -11.08
N ASN A 3 14.07 -90.47 -10.49
CA ASN A 3 12.68 -90.11 -10.21
C ASN A 3 12.69 -89.07 -9.06
N LYS A 4 12.81 -87.83 -9.43
CA LYS A 4 12.63 -86.75 -8.43
C LYS A 4 11.13 -86.78 -8.04
N SER A 5 10.86 -86.94 -6.73
CA SER A 5 9.54 -86.84 -6.18
C SER A 5 8.89 -85.53 -6.63
N ILE A 6 7.60 -85.54 -7.00
CA ILE A 6 6.82 -84.34 -7.41
C ILE A 6 7.07 -83.19 -6.40
N VAL A 7 7.15 -83.48 -5.13
CA VAL A 7 7.47 -82.55 -4.03
C VAL A 7 8.81 -81.87 -4.22
N GLN A 8 9.86 -82.61 -4.60
CA GLN A 8 11.17 -82.05 -4.84
C GLN A 8 11.19 -81.14 -6.09
N ALA A 9 10.42 -81.48 -7.13
CA ALA A 9 10.29 -80.65 -8.29
C ALA A 9 9.60 -79.31 -7.96
N VAL A 10 8.46 -79.34 -7.22
CA VAL A 10 7.75 -78.16 -6.77
C VAL A 10 8.66 -77.26 -5.88
N PHE A 11 9.39 -77.85 -4.95
CA PHE A 11 10.33 -77.10 -4.11
C PHE A 11 11.45 -76.42 -4.91
N SER A 12 11.99 -77.13 -5.91
CA SER A 12 13.03 -76.59 -6.79
C SER A 12 12.53 -75.40 -7.61
N ILE A 13 11.30 -75.50 -8.14
CA ILE A 13 10.66 -74.40 -8.90
C ILE A 13 10.38 -73.20 -8.00
N SER A 14 9.81 -73.43 -6.82
CA SER A 14 9.53 -72.37 -5.84
C SER A 14 10.80 -71.63 -5.43
N ARG A 15 11.88 -72.36 -5.21
CA ARG A 15 13.17 -71.77 -4.88
C ARG A 15 13.73 -70.93 -6.03
N MET A 16 13.61 -71.40 -7.27
CA MET A 16 14.05 -70.68 -8.46
C MET A 16 13.26 -69.38 -8.64
N ILE A 17 11.93 -69.43 -8.48
CA ILE A 17 11.05 -68.26 -8.54
C ILE A 17 11.41 -67.27 -7.42
N GLY A 18 11.59 -67.74 -6.18
CA GLY A 18 12.00 -66.92 -5.05
C GLY A 18 13.35 -66.22 -5.29
N THR A 19 14.31 -66.97 -5.86
CA THR A 19 15.62 -66.36 -6.20
C THR A 19 15.49 -65.24 -7.24
N ILE A 20 14.68 -65.49 -8.28
CA ILE A 20 14.42 -64.46 -9.34
C ILE A 20 13.80 -63.23 -8.72
N LEU A 21 12.79 -63.36 -7.86
CA LEU A 21 12.13 -62.25 -7.19
C LEU A 21 13.09 -61.46 -6.32
N VAL A 22 13.94 -62.10 -5.52
CA VAL A 22 14.93 -61.43 -4.68
C VAL A 22 15.97 -60.68 -5.52
N VAL A 23 16.51 -61.30 -6.56
CA VAL A 23 17.47 -60.67 -7.47
C VAL A 23 16.84 -59.42 -8.14
N THR A 24 15.59 -59.57 -8.65
CA THR A 24 14.90 -58.46 -9.28
C THR A 24 14.65 -57.30 -8.27
N ALA A 25 14.22 -57.63 -7.06
CA ALA A 25 14.02 -56.62 -6.01
C ALA A 25 15.31 -55.85 -5.68
N VAL A 26 16.43 -56.56 -5.57
CA VAL A 26 17.74 -55.92 -5.32
C VAL A 26 18.13 -55.01 -6.48
N LEU A 27 17.94 -55.44 -7.72
CA LEU A 27 18.19 -54.60 -8.91
C LEU A 27 17.35 -53.35 -8.92
N PHE A 28 16.07 -53.48 -8.60
CA PHE A 28 15.21 -52.27 -8.50
C PHE A 28 15.61 -51.30 -7.41
N ILE A 29 16.05 -51.81 -6.25
CA ILE A 29 16.57 -50.96 -5.16
C ILE A 29 17.83 -50.21 -5.64
N LEU A 30 18.73 -50.89 -6.34
CA LEU A 30 19.97 -50.27 -6.86
C LEU A 30 19.71 -49.18 -7.87
N ILE A 31 18.64 -49.29 -8.65
CA ILE A 31 18.21 -48.26 -9.62
C ILE A 31 17.44 -47.15 -8.93
N ALA A 32 16.56 -47.48 -7.99
CA ALA A 32 15.71 -46.50 -7.30
C ALA A 32 16.48 -45.45 -6.50
N ILE A 33 17.65 -45.84 -5.91
CA ILE A 33 18.46 -44.94 -5.11
C ILE A 33 19.02 -43.76 -5.95
N PRO A 34 19.72 -43.97 -7.06
CA PRO A 34 20.18 -42.90 -7.93
C PRO A 34 19.01 -42.08 -8.51
N ASP A 35 17.94 -42.74 -8.95
CA ASP A 35 16.78 -42.09 -9.50
C ASP A 35 16.13 -41.10 -8.50
N TYR A 36 16.01 -41.52 -7.22
CA TYR A 36 15.53 -40.62 -6.17
C TYR A 36 16.40 -39.36 -6.01
N PHE A 37 17.73 -39.51 -6.08
CA PHE A 37 18.61 -38.34 -5.97
C PHE A 37 18.52 -37.38 -7.16
N VAL A 38 18.36 -37.92 -8.37
CA VAL A 38 18.14 -37.09 -9.59
C VAL A 38 16.84 -36.36 -9.49
N GLN A 39 15.73 -37.03 -9.23
CA GLN A 39 14.41 -36.43 -9.10
C GLN A 39 14.36 -35.38 -7.98
N LYS A 40 15.00 -35.66 -6.85
CA LYS A 40 15.11 -34.68 -5.75
C LYS A 40 15.88 -33.43 -6.16
N ARG A 41 16.94 -33.56 -6.93
CA ARG A 41 17.68 -32.39 -7.46
C ARG A 41 16.86 -31.59 -8.43
N GLU A 42 16.22 -32.21 -9.39
CA GLU A 42 15.35 -31.54 -10.36
C GLU A 42 14.20 -30.81 -9.66
N PHE A 43 13.58 -31.47 -8.68
CA PHE A 43 12.52 -30.86 -7.88
C PHE A 43 13.02 -29.64 -7.10
N MET A 44 14.20 -29.73 -6.46
CA MET A 44 14.80 -28.61 -5.74
C MET A 44 15.21 -27.47 -6.67
N GLU A 45 15.62 -27.76 -7.90
CA GLU A 45 15.93 -26.73 -8.91
C GLU A 45 14.68 -26.07 -9.45
N SER A 46 13.60 -26.83 -9.67
CA SER A 46 12.31 -26.27 -10.12
C SER A 46 11.65 -25.39 -9.06
N MET A 47 11.96 -25.57 -7.78
CA MET A 47 11.47 -24.74 -6.68
C MET A 47 12.30 -23.47 -6.45
N LYS A 48 13.48 -23.36 -7.08
CA LYS A 48 14.27 -22.13 -6.98
C LYS A 48 13.73 -21.09 -7.93
N MET A 49 13.28 -19.98 -7.37
CA MET A 49 12.89 -18.81 -8.16
C MET A 49 14.09 -18.27 -8.94
N THR A 50 13.88 -17.95 -10.18
CA THR A 50 14.88 -17.27 -11.00
C THR A 50 15.07 -15.82 -10.50
N LYS A 51 16.22 -15.23 -10.76
CA LYS A 51 16.46 -13.81 -10.43
C LYS A 51 15.42 -12.87 -11.06
N PHE A 52 14.83 -13.30 -12.16
CA PHE A 52 13.78 -12.55 -12.84
C PHE A 52 12.45 -12.64 -12.08
N GLU A 53 12.05 -13.83 -11.64
CA GLU A 53 10.83 -14.05 -10.83
C GLU A 53 10.90 -13.32 -9.50
N VAL A 54 12.04 -13.38 -8.80
CA VAL A 54 12.26 -12.62 -7.56
C VAL A 54 12.10 -11.11 -7.81
N LYS A 55 12.66 -10.59 -8.90
CA LYS A 55 12.53 -9.17 -9.25
C LYS A 55 11.10 -8.78 -9.61
N GLN A 56 10.36 -9.69 -10.23
CA GLN A 56 8.95 -9.49 -10.57
C GLN A 56 8.08 -9.51 -9.31
N GLU A 57 8.32 -10.46 -8.39
CA GLU A 57 7.64 -10.53 -7.11
C GLU A 57 7.89 -9.27 -6.24
N TYR A 58 9.12 -8.77 -6.22
CA TYR A 58 9.42 -7.48 -5.58
C TYR A 58 8.63 -6.32 -6.21
N LYS A 59 8.53 -6.27 -7.54
CA LYS A 59 7.72 -5.25 -8.21
C LYS A 59 6.24 -5.37 -7.90
N GLU A 60 5.72 -6.57 -7.75
CA GLU A 60 4.31 -6.82 -7.40
C GLU A 60 4.03 -6.45 -5.95
N MET A 61 4.96 -6.72 -5.02
CA MET A 61 4.83 -6.34 -3.59
C MET A 61 4.98 -4.84 -3.34
N GLU A 62 5.90 -4.15 -4.01
CA GLU A 62 6.10 -2.70 -3.86
C GLU A 62 5.13 -1.87 -4.70
N GLY A 63 4.41 -2.50 -5.61
CA GLY A 63 3.61 -1.84 -6.64
C GLY A 63 4.49 -1.28 -7.76
N ASP A 64 3.95 -1.27 -8.98
CA ASP A 64 4.66 -0.71 -10.12
C ASP A 64 4.87 0.81 -9.90
N PRO A 65 6.10 1.32 -9.89
CA PRO A 65 6.38 2.74 -9.73
C PRO A 65 5.65 3.61 -10.77
N GLU A 66 5.37 3.07 -11.95
CA GLU A 66 4.60 3.75 -12.98
C GLU A 66 3.12 3.92 -12.57
N VAL A 67 2.52 2.90 -11.95
CA VAL A 67 1.15 2.97 -11.43
C VAL A 67 1.07 3.98 -10.30
N LYS A 68 2.03 3.97 -9.37
CA LYS A 68 2.12 4.94 -8.27
C LYS A 68 2.27 6.37 -8.79
N SER A 69 3.10 6.56 -9.81
CA SER A 69 3.27 7.85 -10.49
C SER A 69 1.96 8.32 -11.16
N ARG A 70 1.27 7.44 -11.87
CA ARG A 70 -0.02 7.75 -12.51
C ARG A 70 -1.11 8.11 -11.50
N ILE A 71 -1.17 7.39 -10.36
CA ILE A 71 -2.11 7.70 -9.28
C ILE A 71 -1.80 9.10 -8.72
N ARG A 72 -0.52 9.40 -8.44
CA ARG A 72 -0.09 10.72 -7.95
C ARG A 72 -0.43 11.83 -8.95
N GLN A 73 -0.19 11.62 -10.23
CA GLN A 73 -0.54 12.59 -11.28
C GLN A 73 -2.05 12.84 -11.36
N ARG A 74 -2.88 11.80 -11.28
CA ARG A 74 -4.34 11.95 -11.26
C ARG A 74 -4.83 12.68 -10.02
N ALA A 75 -4.31 12.33 -8.84
CA ALA A 75 -4.65 13.03 -7.59
C ALA A 75 -4.30 14.53 -7.68
N MET A 76 -3.12 14.86 -8.21
CA MET A 76 -2.68 16.23 -8.42
C MET A 76 -3.59 16.97 -9.43
N GLN A 77 -4.00 16.29 -10.50
CA GLN A 77 -4.89 16.86 -11.49
C GLN A 77 -6.28 17.16 -10.92
N MET A 78 -6.85 16.25 -10.12
CA MET A 78 -8.12 16.48 -9.41
C MET A 78 -7.99 17.62 -8.38
N ALA A 79 -6.89 17.67 -7.64
CA ALA A 79 -6.61 18.74 -6.70
C ALA A 79 -6.56 20.11 -7.40
N ARG A 80 -5.89 20.19 -8.56
CA ARG A 80 -5.83 21.44 -9.36
C ARG A 80 -7.20 21.95 -9.83
N GLN A 81 -8.18 21.06 -9.99
CA GLN A 81 -9.53 21.44 -10.42
C GLN A 81 -10.41 21.96 -9.26
N ASN A 82 -10.32 21.33 -8.10
CA ASN A 82 -11.24 21.58 -6.98
C ASN A 82 -10.70 22.60 -5.96
N ILE A 83 -9.40 22.60 -5.71
CA ILE A 83 -8.77 23.46 -4.70
C ILE A 83 -8.95 24.95 -4.97
N PRO A 84 -8.84 25.48 -6.21
CA PRO A 84 -9.00 26.91 -6.45
C PRO A 84 -10.32 27.44 -5.94
N LYS A 85 -11.42 26.75 -6.22
CA LYS A 85 -12.74 27.15 -5.75
C LYS A 85 -12.87 27.02 -4.24
N ALA A 86 -12.45 25.88 -3.68
CA ALA A 86 -12.56 25.61 -2.25
C ALA A 86 -11.76 26.62 -1.41
N VAL A 87 -10.57 27.02 -1.87
CA VAL A 87 -9.73 28.01 -1.19
C VAL A 87 -10.28 29.42 -1.37
N SER A 88 -10.74 29.81 -2.55
CA SER A 88 -11.29 31.15 -2.79
C SER A 88 -12.59 31.42 -2.00
N GLU A 89 -13.34 30.38 -1.66
CA GLU A 89 -14.57 30.46 -0.87
C GLU A 89 -14.33 30.26 0.63
N SER A 90 -13.09 30.01 1.06
CA SER A 90 -12.72 29.80 2.47
C SER A 90 -12.51 31.13 3.22
N ASP A 91 -12.65 31.10 4.54
CA ASP A 91 -12.47 32.27 5.40
C ASP A 91 -11.03 32.47 5.82
N VAL A 92 -10.26 31.38 5.92
CA VAL A 92 -8.86 31.38 6.36
C VAL A 92 -8.12 30.16 5.84
N VAL A 93 -6.83 30.32 5.57
CA VAL A 93 -5.90 29.21 5.27
C VAL A 93 -4.86 29.15 6.36
N ILE A 94 -4.82 28.01 7.08
CA ILE A 94 -3.82 27.75 8.12
C ILE A 94 -2.66 27.00 7.47
N THR A 95 -1.42 27.49 7.66
CA THR A 95 -0.26 26.96 6.94
C THR A 95 0.90 26.59 7.86
N ASN A 96 1.58 25.51 7.46
CA ASN A 96 3.00 25.29 7.75
C ASN A 96 3.74 25.63 6.43
N PRO A 97 4.56 26.68 6.38
CA PRO A 97 4.92 27.40 5.14
C PRO A 97 5.34 26.56 3.93
N THR A 98 5.96 25.41 4.15
CA THR A 98 6.50 24.57 3.07
C THR A 98 5.86 23.19 2.97
N HIS A 99 5.10 22.76 3.99
CA HIS A 99 4.66 21.37 4.08
C HIS A 99 3.16 21.19 4.03
N PHE A 100 2.39 22.00 4.77
CA PHE A 100 0.95 21.77 4.89
C PHE A 100 0.16 23.06 4.77
N ALA A 101 -1.01 22.98 4.14
CA ALA A 101 -2.02 24.01 4.14
C ALA A 101 -3.41 23.40 4.30
N VAL A 102 -4.23 23.99 5.14
CA VAL A 102 -5.62 23.61 5.38
C VAL A 102 -6.48 24.86 5.31
N SER A 103 -7.48 24.85 4.44
CA SER A 103 -8.46 25.94 4.34
C SER A 103 -9.71 25.60 5.13
N LEU A 104 -10.21 26.59 5.85
CA LEU A 104 -11.40 26.47 6.69
C LEU A 104 -12.47 27.46 6.26
N LYS A 105 -13.71 27.04 6.35
CA LYS A 105 -14.90 27.86 6.17
C LYS A 105 -15.84 27.64 7.35
N TYR A 106 -16.40 28.72 7.87
CA TYR A 106 -17.39 28.68 8.92
C TYR A 106 -18.69 29.29 8.48
N ASP A 107 -19.68 28.45 8.29
CA ASP A 107 -21.04 28.84 7.99
C ASP A 107 -21.89 28.64 9.26
N THR A 108 -22.15 29.73 9.96
CA THR A 108 -22.89 29.74 11.23
C THR A 108 -24.33 29.23 11.11
N GLU A 109 -24.90 29.22 9.91
CA GLU A 109 -26.27 28.73 9.68
C GLU A 109 -26.33 27.21 9.48
N SER A 110 -25.25 26.64 8.94
CA SER A 110 -25.27 25.24 8.49
C SER A 110 -24.49 24.29 9.41
N VAL A 111 -23.45 24.77 10.11
CA VAL A 111 -22.56 23.90 10.89
C VAL A 111 -22.16 24.51 12.24
N PRO A 112 -22.00 23.66 13.29
CA PRO A 112 -21.70 24.14 14.64
C PRO A 112 -20.25 24.67 14.79
N ALA A 113 -19.35 24.33 13.89
CA ALA A 113 -17.94 24.73 13.92
C ALA A 113 -17.35 24.78 12.49
N PRO A 114 -16.18 25.43 12.29
CA PRO A 114 -15.52 25.51 11.00
C PRO A 114 -15.28 24.16 10.35
N GLN A 115 -15.47 24.11 9.04
CA GLN A 115 -15.31 22.92 8.19
C GLN A 115 -14.06 23.05 7.32
N VAL A 116 -13.37 21.93 7.09
CA VAL A 116 -12.23 21.84 6.18
C VAL A 116 -12.73 21.84 4.73
N THR A 117 -12.39 22.87 3.96
CA THR A 117 -12.79 22.98 2.55
C THR A 117 -11.75 22.44 1.58
N ALA A 118 -10.47 22.55 1.92
CA ALA A 118 -9.37 21.92 1.20
C ALA A 118 -8.18 21.66 2.14
N LYS A 119 -7.39 20.65 1.82
CA LYS A 119 -6.09 20.39 2.47
C LYS A 119 -5.06 20.01 1.42
N GLY A 120 -3.80 20.34 1.68
CA GLY A 120 -2.71 20.04 0.75
C GLY A 120 -1.36 19.94 1.44
N GLU A 121 -0.48 19.17 0.82
CA GLU A 121 0.89 18.94 1.22
C GLU A 121 1.82 19.41 0.12
N ASP A 122 3.02 19.90 0.49
CA ASP A 122 4.10 20.34 -0.38
C ASP A 122 3.63 21.25 -1.55
N GLU A 123 3.68 20.77 -2.79
CA GLU A 123 3.29 21.53 -3.99
C GLU A 123 1.83 22.00 -3.95
N ILE A 124 0.94 21.18 -3.39
CA ILE A 124 -0.47 21.54 -3.22
C ILE A 124 -0.61 22.63 -2.15
N ALA A 125 0.12 22.55 -1.05
CA ALA A 125 0.13 23.59 -0.02
C ALA A 125 0.61 24.93 -0.57
N LEU A 126 1.66 24.94 -1.38
CA LEU A 126 2.16 26.14 -2.06
C LEU A 126 1.13 26.71 -3.05
N MET A 127 0.44 25.85 -3.79
CA MET A 127 -0.64 26.26 -4.68
C MET A 127 -1.79 26.89 -3.90
N MET A 128 -2.23 26.30 -2.79
CA MET A 128 -3.28 26.84 -1.92
C MET A 128 -2.92 28.22 -1.39
N ARG A 129 -1.68 28.42 -0.93
CA ARG A 129 -1.20 29.72 -0.47
C ARG A 129 -1.25 30.79 -1.56
N ARG A 130 -0.81 30.45 -2.77
CA ARG A 130 -0.87 31.37 -3.92
C ARG A 130 -2.32 31.76 -4.21
N ILE A 131 -3.23 30.79 -4.30
CA ILE A 131 -4.66 31.02 -4.56
C ILE A 131 -5.27 31.88 -3.44
N ALA A 132 -4.95 31.61 -2.18
CA ALA A 132 -5.40 32.41 -1.04
C ALA A 132 -4.96 33.87 -1.18
N THR A 133 -3.68 34.10 -1.53
CA THR A 133 -3.13 35.44 -1.76
C THR A 133 -3.85 36.16 -2.92
N GLU A 134 -4.05 35.47 -4.05
CA GLU A 134 -4.73 36.02 -5.24
C GLU A 134 -6.20 36.39 -4.97
N ASN A 135 -6.87 35.65 -4.08
CA ASN A 135 -8.26 35.87 -3.71
C ASN A 135 -8.45 36.67 -2.40
N SER A 136 -7.38 37.24 -1.86
CA SER A 136 -7.43 37.98 -0.59
C SER A 136 -7.97 37.18 0.60
N VAL A 137 -7.79 35.85 0.58
CA VAL A 137 -8.11 34.98 1.70
C VAL A 137 -6.96 35.07 2.73
N PRO A 138 -7.27 35.36 3.99
CA PRO A 138 -6.27 35.46 5.05
C PRO A 138 -5.48 34.16 5.21
N ILE A 139 -4.15 34.32 5.35
CA ILE A 139 -3.23 33.20 5.60
C ILE A 139 -2.65 33.37 7.00
N VAL A 140 -2.82 32.36 7.85
CA VAL A 140 -2.29 32.31 9.19
C VAL A 140 -1.23 31.21 9.28
N GLU A 141 -0.02 31.59 9.67
CA GLU A 141 1.04 30.63 9.89
C GLU A 141 0.94 30.04 11.30
N ASN A 142 0.56 28.75 11.36
CA ASN A 142 0.57 27.96 12.58
C ASN A 142 0.99 26.53 12.25
N LYS A 143 2.30 26.27 12.37
CA LYS A 143 2.91 24.99 11.99
C LYS A 143 2.31 23.77 12.69
N PRO A 144 2.17 23.77 14.04
CA PRO A 144 1.57 22.63 14.73
C PRO A 144 0.11 22.42 14.31
N MET A 145 -0.69 23.48 14.23
CA MET A 145 -2.10 23.39 13.88
C MET A 145 -2.32 22.90 12.45
N ALA A 146 -1.55 23.43 11.49
CA ALA A 146 -1.64 22.98 10.08
C ALA A 146 -1.35 21.48 9.94
N ARG A 147 -0.36 20.96 10.68
CA ARG A 147 0.00 19.55 10.66
C ARG A 147 -1.07 18.68 11.30
N GLU A 148 -1.58 19.08 12.47
CA GLU A 148 -2.61 18.34 13.20
C GLU A 148 -3.91 18.26 12.39
N LEU A 149 -4.39 19.39 11.86
CA LEU A 149 -5.57 19.42 11.01
C LEU A 149 -5.38 18.56 9.75
N TYR A 150 -4.23 18.68 9.07
CA TYR A 150 -3.96 17.87 7.89
C TYR A 150 -4.03 16.37 8.17
N THR A 151 -3.51 15.94 9.33
CA THR A 151 -3.42 14.51 9.69
C THR A 151 -4.74 13.95 10.23
N ARG A 152 -5.52 14.76 10.97
CA ARG A 152 -6.71 14.28 11.71
C ARG A 152 -8.04 14.56 11.04
N THR A 153 -8.07 15.36 9.97
CA THR A 153 -9.32 15.72 9.30
C THR A 153 -9.26 15.42 7.82
N GLU A 154 -10.42 15.14 7.22
CA GLU A 154 -10.60 15.05 5.78
C GLU A 154 -11.34 16.29 5.24
N VAL A 155 -11.32 16.46 3.92
CA VAL A 155 -12.09 17.54 3.26
C VAL A 155 -13.58 17.28 3.47
N GLY A 156 -14.28 18.26 4.02
CA GLY A 156 -15.69 18.15 4.41
C GLY A 156 -15.91 17.92 5.90
N ASP A 157 -14.86 17.55 6.65
CA ASP A 157 -14.98 17.34 8.10
C ASP A 157 -15.08 18.67 8.86
N ILE A 158 -15.78 18.61 9.99
CA ILE A 158 -15.77 19.66 11.00
C ILE A 158 -14.50 19.49 11.84
N ILE A 159 -13.88 20.60 12.24
CA ILE A 159 -12.70 20.57 13.09
C ILE A 159 -12.99 19.87 14.41
N PRO A 160 -12.05 19.06 14.98
CA PRO A 160 -12.22 18.44 16.29
C PRO A 160 -12.36 19.47 17.41
N GLU A 161 -13.13 19.14 18.44
CA GLU A 161 -13.40 20.03 19.58
C GLU A 161 -12.13 20.52 20.29
N ASP A 162 -11.08 19.71 20.34
CA ASP A 162 -9.79 20.03 20.93
C ASP A 162 -9.17 21.31 20.33
N TYR A 163 -9.54 21.67 19.11
CA TYR A 163 -8.97 22.81 18.38
C TYR A 163 -9.88 24.03 18.35
N PHE A 164 -11.09 23.96 18.89
CA PHE A 164 -12.07 25.05 18.82
C PHE A 164 -11.54 26.36 19.40
N GLN A 165 -10.87 26.31 20.56
CA GLN A 165 -10.35 27.53 21.20
C GLN A 165 -9.27 28.22 20.36
N ILE A 166 -8.34 27.44 19.80
CA ILE A 166 -7.23 27.97 19.00
C ILE A 166 -7.77 28.53 17.68
N ILE A 167 -8.70 27.80 17.05
CA ILE A 167 -9.28 28.23 15.79
C ILE A 167 -10.18 29.45 15.98
N ALA A 168 -10.93 29.52 17.08
CA ALA A 168 -11.71 30.71 17.41
C ALA A 168 -10.81 31.96 17.61
N GLN A 169 -9.62 31.81 18.18
CA GLN A 169 -8.64 32.90 18.30
C GLN A 169 -8.15 33.33 16.90
N ILE A 170 -7.84 32.38 16.01
CA ILE A 170 -7.44 32.65 14.63
C ILE A 170 -8.54 33.41 13.90
N TYR A 171 -9.81 32.96 14.00
CA TYR A 171 -10.94 33.66 13.39
C TYR A 171 -11.14 35.06 13.96
N ALA A 172 -10.98 35.26 15.27
CA ALA A 172 -11.07 36.58 15.90
C ALA A 172 -9.98 37.53 15.41
N GLU A 173 -8.79 37.02 15.15
CA GLU A 173 -7.67 37.79 14.58
C GLU A 173 -7.93 38.14 13.11
N VAL A 174 -8.37 37.15 12.31
CA VAL A 174 -8.70 37.34 10.89
C VAL A 174 -9.82 38.35 10.69
N VAL A 175 -10.90 38.28 11.48
CA VAL A 175 -12.04 39.24 11.40
C VAL A 175 -11.60 40.67 11.74
N LYS A 176 -10.63 40.87 12.60
CA LYS A 176 -10.06 42.20 12.89
C LYS A 176 -9.31 42.81 11.71
N PHE A 177 -8.74 41.98 10.85
CA PHE A 177 -7.94 42.41 9.69
C PHE A 177 -8.71 42.37 8.37
N ALA A 178 -9.89 41.75 8.32
CA ALA A 178 -10.72 41.70 7.12
C ALA A 178 -11.38 43.09 6.89
N PRO A 179 -11.20 43.73 5.73
CA PRO A 179 -11.95 44.93 5.42
C PRO A 179 -13.45 44.58 5.36
N LYS A 180 -14.26 45.30 6.12
CA LYS A 180 -15.74 45.20 6.03
C LYS A 180 -16.13 45.36 4.59
N LYS A 181 -16.70 44.30 3.98
CA LYS A 181 -17.43 44.40 2.72
C LYS A 181 -18.69 45.17 2.88
#